data_ce1f986a11a596a0253c7c2c69573b12
#
_entry.id   ce1f986a11a596a0253c7c2c69573b12
#
_cell.length_a   1.000
_cell.length_b   1.000
_cell.length_c   1.000
_cell.angle_alpha   90.00
_cell.angle_beta   90.00
_cell.angle_gamma   90.00
#
_symmetry.space_group_name_H-M   'P 1'
#
loop_
_entity.id
_entity.type
_entity.pdbx_description
1 polymer ?
#
loop_
_entity_poly.entity_id
_entity_poly.type
_entity_poly.pdbx_seq_one_letter_code
_entity_poly.pdbx_strand_id
1 'polypeptide(L)'
;LGSSNSSEQTGGGFGIQSDGFDAQENVTTIGLSDQRTIQELTYLSPFVIGVRGNWQFSKRLSLEIGLSYSLLPTNGESISGGVKRVNRYADHFVGAALLLNLSIIDRKKFGLYTSQGVLIEKGVFSRNILTTYAGNEEQSKQISKGKAQGMQLGPSFGLGAEYRINQTWSLFVETRVTSWLVNVNVQKNIRNQQVVWPTLDLGVRLNLQ
;
A
#
# COMPACT_ATOMS: atom_id res chain seq x y z
N LEU A 1 56.30 37.60 30.68
CA LEU A 1 55.15 37.83 31.57
C LEU A 1 53.89 37.66 30.75
N GLY A 2 53.28 36.58 30.83
CA GLY A 2 52.15 36.11 31.58
C GLY A 2 51.00 36.00 30.63
N SER A 3 50.43 35.01 30.55
CA SER A 3 49.37 34.33 31.22
C SER A 3 48.42 33.65 30.22
N SER A 4 48.40 32.36 30.34
CA SER A 4 47.39 31.44 29.83
C SER A 4 46.02 31.70 30.43
N ASN A 5 44.96 31.44 29.71
CA ASN A 5 43.68 31.02 30.29
C ASN A 5 43.00 29.97 29.39
N SER A 6 43.05 28.77 29.88
CA SER A 6 42.17 27.66 29.55
C SER A 6 40.80 27.84 30.17
N SER A 7 39.76 27.60 29.43
CA SER A 7 38.46 27.30 30.00
C SER A 7 37.91 26.00 29.39
N GLU A 8 37.99 24.95 30.18
CA GLU A 8 37.20 23.72 30.03
C GLU A 8 35.72 24.07 30.09
N GLN A 9 34.97 23.50 29.19
CA GLN A 9 33.54 23.40 29.33
C GLN A 9 33.13 21.95 29.09
N THR A 10 33.00 21.23 30.19
CA THR A 10 32.35 19.94 30.33
C THR A 10 30.85 20.13 30.04
N GLY A 11 30.36 19.49 29.00
CA GLY A 11 28.95 19.33 28.72
C GLY A 11 28.66 17.86 28.43
N GLY A 12 28.24 17.13 29.46
CA GLY A 12 27.77 15.74 29.31
C GLY A 12 26.45 15.75 28.56
N GLY A 13 26.44 15.21 27.36
CA GLY A 13 25.24 14.89 26.63
C GLY A 13 25.01 13.40 26.66
N PHE A 14 23.95 12.99 27.31
CA PHE A 14 23.44 11.62 27.25
C PHE A 14 23.03 11.31 25.82
N GLY A 15 23.88 10.58 25.10
CA GLY A 15 23.54 10.02 23.81
C GLY A 15 22.72 8.76 23.99
N ILE A 16 21.42 8.86 23.72
CA ILE A 16 20.60 7.67 23.49
C ILE A 16 20.96 7.13 22.11
N GLN A 17 21.70 6.05 22.09
CA GLN A 17 22.00 5.28 20.89
C GLN A 17 20.72 4.52 20.52
N SER A 18 19.93 5.05 19.63
CA SER A 18 18.86 4.32 18.98
C SER A 18 19.48 3.56 17.81
N ASP A 19 19.62 2.25 17.97
CA ASP A 19 19.86 1.35 16.86
C ASP A 19 18.63 1.37 15.93
N GLY A 20 18.53 2.43 15.15
CA GLY A 20 17.61 2.53 14.03
C GLY A 20 18.27 1.88 12.82
N PHE A 21 17.66 0.84 12.32
CA PHE A 21 17.94 0.32 10.99
C PHE A 21 17.61 1.42 9.99
N ASP A 22 18.58 2.23 9.66
CA ASP A 22 18.54 3.17 8.57
C ASP A 22 18.43 2.39 7.27
N ALA A 23 17.24 2.35 6.71
CA ALA A 23 17.08 2.15 5.28
C ALA A 23 17.73 3.37 4.64
N GLN A 24 18.98 3.22 4.32
CA GLN A 24 19.88 4.20 3.76
C GLN A 24 19.23 4.86 2.55
N GLU A 25 18.70 6.04 2.77
CA GLU A 25 18.59 7.07 1.75
C GLU A 25 20.05 7.41 1.39
N ASN A 26 20.65 6.66 0.49
CA ASN A 26 21.90 7.07 -0.16
C ASN A 26 21.58 8.24 -1.10
N VAL A 27 21.27 9.38 -0.53
CA VAL A 27 21.48 10.66 -1.17
C VAL A 27 22.99 10.91 -1.07
N THR A 28 23.75 10.33 -1.96
CA THR A 28 25.12 10.78 -2.19
C THR A 28 25.03 12.17 -2.80
N THR A 29 25.06 13.16 -1.94
CA THR A 29 25.26 14.56 -2.34
C THR A 29 26.69 14.69 -2.81
N ILE A 30 26.97 14.29 -4.05
CA ILE A 30 28.16 14.74 -4.75
C ILE A 30 27.83 16.13 -5.22
N GLY A 31 28.42 17.13 -4.53
CA GLY A 31 28.32 18.51 -4.95
C GLY A 31 28.95 18.68 -6.34
N LEU A 32 28.11 18.89 -7.32
CA LEU A 32 28.35 19.60 -8.56
C LEU A 32 27.03 20.10 -9.10
N SER A 33 26.82 21.39 -8.99
CA SER A 33 25.94 22.25 -9.79
C SER A 33 24.75 21.61 -10.50
N ASP A 34 23.57 21.88 -9.96
CA ASP A 34 22.36 22.25 -10.73
C ASP A 34 21.84 21.23 -11.74
N GLN A 35 21.59 19.99 -11.29
CA GLN A 35 20.68 19.12 -12.01
C GLN A 35 19.62 18.60 -11.04
N ARG A 36 18.46 19.26 -11.06
CA ARG A 36 17.27 18.80 -10.34
C ARG A 36 16.92 17.38 -10.81
N THR A 37 17.13 16.40 -9.95
CA THR A 37 16.63 15.05 -10.17
C THR A 37 15.11 15.12 -10.04
N ILE A 38 14.41 15.13 -11.15
CA ILE A 38 12.96 15.05 -11.16
C ILE A 38 12.62 13.57 -10.97
N GLN A 39 12.14 13.22 -9.79
CA GLN A 39 11.60 11.90 -9.54
C GLN A 39 10.09 11.98 -9.72
N GLU A 40 9.60 11.42 -10.81
CA GLU A 40 8.19 11.29 -11.09
C GLU A 40 7.71 9.92 -10.59
N LEU A 41 6.80 9.92 -9.62
CA LEU A 41 6.19 8.70 -9.09
C LEU A 41 4.80 8.54 -9.70
N THR A 42 4.62 7.49 -10.47
CA THR A 42 3.32 7.13 -11.04
C THR A 42 2.76 5.94 -10.26
N TYR A 43 1.60 6.16 -9.66
CA TYR A 43 0.90 5.13 -8.91
C TYR A 43 -0.16 4.48 -9.80
N LEU A 44 -0.16 3.16 -9.82
CA LEU A 44 -1.18 2.37 -10.50
C LEU A 44 -2.26 1.97 -9.51
N SER A 45 -3.49 1.80 -9.98
CA SER A 45 -4.59 1.35 -9.12
C SER A 45 -4.28 0.02 -8.47
N PRO A 46 -4.44 -0.09 -7.14
CA PRO A 46 -4.27 -1.35 -6.44
C PRO A 46 -5.26 -2.40 -6.93
N PHE A 47 -4.78 -3.62 -7.06
CA PHE A 47 -5.61 -4.77 -7.38
C PHE A 47 -5.78 -5.64 -6.13
N VAL A 48 -7.02 -6.01 -5.82
CA VAL A 48 -7.36 -6.78 -4.63
C VAL A 48 -8.14 -8.02 -5.02
N ILE A 49 -7.68 -9.18 -4.56
CA ILE A 49 -8.43 -10.43 -4.65
C ILE A 49 -8.78 -10.94 -3.26
N GLY A 50 -9.97 -11.55 -3.11
CA GLY A 50 -10.40 -11.97 -1.79
C GLY A 50 -11.41 -13.11 -1.77
N VAL A 51 -11.53 -13.69 -0.58
CA VAL A 51 -12.56 -14.66 -0.23
C VAL A 51 -13.34 -14.08 0.94
N ARG A 52 -14.68 -14.12 0.86
CA ARG A 52 -15.55 -13.51 1.85
C ARG A 52 -16.63 -14.47 2.28
N GLY A 53 -16.91 -14.54 3.58
CA GLY A 53 -18.07 -15.18 4.16
C GLY A 53 -19.14 -14.14 4.44
N ASN A 54 -20.34 -14.33 3.91
CA ASN A 54 -21.46 -13.41 4.02
C ASN A 54 -22.60 -14.05 4.79
N TRP A 55 -22.96 -13.47 5.91
CA TRP A 55 -24.07 -13.93 6.75
C TRP A 55 -25.24 -12.96 6.64
N GLN A 56 -26.33 -13.42 6.04
CA GLN A 56 -27.54 -12.64 5.84
C GLN A 56 -28.44 -12.74 7.05
N PHE A 57 -28.67 -11.64 7.75
CA PHE A 57 -29.57 -11.59 8.92
C PHE A 57 -30.87 -10.85 8.63
N SER A 58 -30.98 -10.21 7.46
CA SER A 58 -32.20 -9.56 7.00
C SER A 58 -32.29 -9.65 5.48
N LYS A 59 -33.48 -9.41 4.90
CA LYS A 59 -33.67 -9.41 3.44
C LYS A 59 -32.72 -8.46 2.70
N ARG A 60 -32.24 -7.42 3.37
CA ARG A 60 -31.38 -6.40 2.74
C ARG A 60 -30.03 -6.22 3.43
N LEU A 61 -29.88 -6.76 4.63
CA LEU A 61 -28.67 -6.55 5.43
C LEU A 61 -27.94 -7.86 5.65
N SER A 62 -26.64 -7.83 5.46
CA SER A 62 -25.74 -8.94 5.76
C SER A 62 -24.44 -8.46 6.34
N LEU A 63 -23.83 -9.30 7.19
CA LEU A 63 -22.50 -9.13 7.72
C LEU A 63 -21.52 -9.95 6.90
N GLU A 64 -20.40 -9.36 6.54
CA GLU A 64 -19.37 -10.00 5.73
C GLU A 64 -18.04 -9.96 6.44
N ILE A 65 -17.37 -11.10 6.50
CA ILE A 65 -16.00 -11.24 6.96
C ILE A 65 -15.18 -11.74 5.77
N GLY A 66 -14.05 -11.09 5.49
CA GLY A 66 -13.24 -11.44 4.34
C GLY A 66 -11.76 -11.48 4.64
N LEU A 67 -11.06 -12.27 3.82
CA LEU A 67 -9.61 -12.24 3.68
C LEU A 67 -9.27 -11.74 2.28
N SER A 68 -8.27 -10.90 2.19
CA SER A 68 -7.85 -10.27 0.94
C SER A 68 -6.33 -10.32 0.75
N TYR A 69 -5.95 -10.28 -0.50
CA TYR A 69 -4.58 -10.08 -0.92
C TYR A 69 -4.54 -8.89 -1.88
N SER A 70 -3.70 -7.91 -1.56
CA SER A 70 -3.58 -6.67 -2.31
C SER A 70 -2.20 -6.55 -2.94
N LEU A 71 -2.16 -6.12 -4.20
CA LEU A 71 -0.96 -5.78 -4.93
C LEU A 71 -0.98 -4.28 -5.23
N LEU A 72 0.06 -3.57 -4.79
CA LEU A 72 0.23 -2.14 -4.99
C LEU A 72 1.44 -1.88 -5.89
N PRO A 73 1.25 -1.72 -7.20
CA PRO A 73 2.34 -1.39 -8.10
C PRO A 73 2.59 0.12 -8.10
N THR A 74 3.88 0.50 -8.06
CA THR A 74 4.33 1.88 -8.14
C THR A 74 5.50 1.96 -9.10
N ASN A 75 5.48 2.91 -10.02
CA ASN A 75 6.57 3.20 -10.93
C ASN A 75 7.20 4.54 -10.57
N GLY A 76 8.51 4.59 -10.49
CA GLY A 76 9.29 5.82 -10.32
C GLY A 76 10.26 5.98 -11.47
N GLU A 77 10.32 7.17 -12.04
CA GLU A 77 11.30 7.52 -13.06
C GLU A 77 12.14 8.70 -12.58
N SER A 78 13.43 8.60 -12.78
CA SER A 78 14.36 9.71 -12.54
C SER A 78 15.35 9.82 -13.68
N ILE A 79 15.62 11.05 -14.10
CA ILE A 79 16.61 11.35 -15.16
C ILE A 79 17.64 12.28 -14.56
N SER A 80 18.91 11.88 -14.65
CA SER A 80 20.03 12.68 -14.19
C SER A 80 21.25 12.43 -15.08
N GLY A 81 21.87 13.49 -15.61
CA GLY A 81 23.10 13.39 -16.42
C GLY A 81 23.00 12.51 -17.65
N GLY A 82 21.84 12.47 -18.32
CA GLY A 82 21.61 11.59 -19.48
C GLY A 82 21.36 10.12 -19.15
N VAL A 83 21.32 9.77 -17.84
CA VAL A 83 20.98 8.43 -17.34
C VAL A 83 19.55 8.41 -16.85
N LYS A 84 18.71 7.54 -17.44
CA LYS A 84 17.34 7.29 -17.01
C LYS A 84 17.33 6.10 -16.06
N ARG A 85 16.78 6.28 -14.86
CA ARG A 85 16.54 5.20 -13.89
C ARG A 85 15.05 4.97 -13.73
N VAL A 86 14.62 3.73 -13.92
CA VAL A 86 13.24 3.29 -13.76
C VAL A 86 13.15 2.35 -12.58
N ASN A 87 12.44 2.76 -11.54
CA ASN A 87 12.15 1.96 -10.37
C ASN A 87 10.73 1.43 -10.44
N ARG A 88 10.57 0.11 -10.35
CA ARG A 88 9.26 -0.54 -10.26
C ARG A 88 9.13 -1.23 -8.92
N TYR A 89 8.21 -0.74 -8.11
CA TYR A 89 7.88 -1.32 -6.81
C TYR A 89 6.59 -2.11 -6.91
N ALA A 90 6.56 -3.24 -6.23
CA ALA A 90 5.35 -4.04 -6.07
C ALA A 90 5.27 -4.47 -4.60
N ASP A 91 4.36 -3.85 -3.86
CA ASP A 91 4.11 -4.16 -2.47
C ASP A 91 2.90 -5.08 -2.34
N HIS A 92 3.06 -6.13 -1.56
CA HIS A 92 2.08 -7.17 -1.35
C HIS A 92 1.57 -7.12 0.09
N PHE A 93 0.25 -7.08 0.24
CA PHE A 93 -0.42 -7.05 1.54
C PHE A 93 -1.39 -8.22 1.66
N VAL A 94 -1.57 -8.71 2.88
CA VAL A 94 -2.68 -9.57 3.26
C VAL A 94 -3.56 -8.80 4.22
N GLY A 95 -4.87 -8.96 4.07
CA GLY A 95 -5.83 -8.21 4.83
C GLY A 95 -7.01 -9.03 5.32
N ALA A 96 -7.70 -8.45 6.29
CA ALA A 96 -9.01 -8.90 6.74
C ALA A 96 -9.99 -7.73 6.69
N ALA A 97 -11.25 -8.05 6.39
CA ALA A 97 -12.34 -7.09 6.31
C ALA A 97 -13.50 -7.53 7.19
N LEU A 98 -14.12 -6.57 7.85
CA LEU A 98 -15.41 -6.73 8.51
C LEU A 98 -16.36 -5.67 7.93
N LEU A 99 -17.38 -6.11 7.21
CA LEU A 99 -18.23 -5.25 6.41
C LEU A 99 -19.70 -5.50 6.68
N LEU A 100 -20.49 -4.45 6.67
CA LEU A 100 -21.94 -4.49 6.63
C LEU A 100 -22.38 -4.18 5.19
N ASN A 101 -23.13 -5.09 4.60
CA ASN A 101 -23.64 -4.94 3.25
C ASN A 101 -25.12 -4.60 3.26
N LEU A 102 -25.50 -3.65 2.42
CA LEU A 102 -26.88 -3.29 2.14
C LEU A 102 -27.20 -3.63 0.68
N SER A 103 -28.09 -4.59 0.46
CA SER A 103 -28.55 -4.97 -0.88
C SER A 103 -29.48 -3.89 -1.45
N ILE A 104 -29.09 -3.33 -2.60
CA ILE A 104 -29.87 -2.36 -3.37
C ILE A 104 -30.81 -3.08 -4.33
N ILE A 105 -30.23 -4.04 -5.08
CA ILE A 105 -30.95 -4.90 -6.01
C ILE A 105 -30.64 -6.34 -5.67
N ASP A 106 -31.69 -7.12 -5.49
CA ASP A 106 -31.58 -8.54 -5.19
C ASP A 106 -32.43 -9.35 -6.19
N ARG A 107 -31.76 -10.05 -7.10
CA ARG A 107 -32.34 -10.95 -8.10
C ARG A 107 -31.78 -12.35 -7.92
N LYS A 108 -32.42 -13.37 -8.50
CA LYS A 108 -32.00 -14.76 -8.32
C LYS A 108 -30.52 -15.02 -8.63
N LYS A 109 -29.98 -14.43 -9.69
CA LYS A 109 -28.59 -14.63 -10.12
C LYS A 109 -27.70 -13.40 -9.98
N PHE A 110 -28.27 -12.23 -9.77
CA PHE A 110 -27.54 -10.97 -9.78
C PHE A 110 -27.98 -10.08 -8.62
N GLY A 111 -27.00 -9.48 -7.93
CA GLY A 111 -27.22 -8.52 -6.87
C GLY A 111 -26.36 -7.28 -7.04
N LEU A 112 -26.89 -6.12 -6.61
CA LEU A 112 -26.13 -4.89 -6.38
C LEU A 112 -26.21 -4.56 -4.90
N TYR A 113 -25.09 -4.14 -4.33
CA TYR A 113 -25.01 -3.82 -2.91
C TYR A 113 -24.02 -2.70 -2.64
N THR A 114 -24.21 -2.04 -1.51
CA THR A 114 -23.17 -1.20 -0.89
C THR A 114 -22.58 -1.96 0.29
N SER A 115 -21.28 -1.75 0.52
CA SER A 115 -20.55 -2.29 1.66
C SER A 115 -19.96 -1.15 2.47
N GLN A 116 -19.96 -1.26 3.78
CA GLN A 116 -19.29 -0.33 4.68
C GLN A 116 -18.68 -1.08 5.86
N GLY A 117 -17.51 -0.66 6.31
CA GLY A 117 -16.89 -1.33 7.45
C GLY A 117 -15.43 -0.96 7.62
N VAL A 118 -14.65 -1.92 8.11
CA VAL A 118 -13.25 -1.71 8.46
C VAL A 118 -12.37 -2.74 7.78
N LEU A 119 -11.26 -2.27 7.25
CA LEU A 119 -10.19 -3.10 6.71
C LEU A 119 -8.95 -2.99 7.57
N ILE A 120 -8.29 -4.12 7.77
CA ILE A 120 -6.95 -4.21 8.33
C ILE A 120 -6.06 -4.95 7.32
N GLU A 121 -4.90 -4.38 7.00
CA GLU A 121 -3.94 -4.99 6.09
C GLU A 121 -2.54 -4.96 6.68
N LYS A 122 -1.76 -6.01 6.39
CA LYS A 122 -0.36 -6.16 6.80
C LYS A 122 0.50 -6.39 5.58
N GLY A 123 1.58 -5.62 5.44
CA GLY A 123 2.61 -5.83 4.45
C GLY A 123 3.33 -7.15 4.68
N VAL A 124 3.47 -7.96 3.65
CA VAL A 124 4.12 -9.28 3.71
C VAL A 124 5.37 -9.36 2.85
N PHE A 125 5.32 -8.74 1.69
CA PHE A 125 6.41 -8.85 0.72
C PHE A 125 6.50 -7.59 -0.13
N SER A 126 7.73 -7.15 -0.45
CA SER A 126 8.03 -6.05 -1.35
C SER A 126 9.06 -6.48 -2.37
N ARG A 127 8.84 -6.12 -3.61
CA ARG A 127 9.77 -6.33 -4.73
C ARG A 127 10.07 -5.00 -5.38
N ASN A 128 11.37 -4.72 -5.53
CA ASN A 128 11.87 -3.55 -6.25
C ASN A 128 12.71 -3.99 -7.45
N ILE A 129 12.45 -3.41 -8.60
CA ILE A 129 13.22 -3.61 -9.83
C ILE A 129 13.74 -2.24 -10.26
N LEU A 130 15.05 -2.03 -10.14
CA LEU A 130 15.75 -0.85 -10.63
C LEU A 130 16.38 -1.17 -11.97
N THR A 131 15.97 -0.47 -13.02
CA THR A 131 16.57 -0.55 -14.35
C THR A 131 17.21 0.80 -14.70
N THR A 132 18.47 0.77 -15.09
CA THR A 132 19.24 1.96 -15.47
C THR A 132 19.49 1.93 -16.98
N TYR A 133 19.18 3.03 -17.65
CA TYR A 133 19.39 3.23 -19.06
C TYR A 133 20.39 4.38 -19.30
N ALA A 134 21.34 4.18 -20.22
CA ALA A 134 22.16 5.25 -20.78
C ALA A 134 21.74 5.43 -22.24
N GLY A 135 21.08 6.56 -22.54
CA GLY A 135 20.35 6.71 -23.79
C GLY A 135 19.20 5.71 -23.89
N ASN A 136 19.17 4.88 -24.94
CA ASN A 136 18.15 3.84 -25.15
C ASN A 136 18.62 2.43 -24.75
N GLU A 137 19.85 2.27 -24.25
CA GLU A 137 20.40 0.97 -23.89
C GLU A 137 20.26 0.69 -22.40
N GLU A 138 19.76 -0.52 -22.05
CA GLU A 138 19.71 -1.02 -20.68
C GLU A 138 21.12 -1.37 -20.21
N GLN A 139 21.64 -0.61 -19.23
CA GLN A 139 22.98 -0.80 -18.67
C GLN A 139 23.00 -1.78 -17.51
N SER A 140 21.96 -1.73 -16.68
CA SER A 140 21.89 -2.60 -15.51
C SER A 140 20.45 -2.81 -15.06
N LYS A 141 20.19 -3.99 -14.51
CA LYS A 141 18.92 -4.36 -13.88
C LYS A 141 19.19 -5.02 -12.54
N GLN A 142 18.75 -4.38 -11.48
CA GLN A 142 18.85 -4.90 -10.12
C GLN A 142 17.46 -5.28 -9.60
N ILE A 143 17.34 -6.47 -9.02
CA ILE A 143 16.12 -6.95 -8.41
C ILE A 143 16.39 -7.11 -6.92
N SER A 144 15.69 -6.34 -6.11
CA SER A 144 15.72 -6.44 -4.66
C SER A 144 14.38 -6.97 -4.15
N LYS A 145 14.42 -7.85 -3.17
CA LYS A 145 13.25 -8.42 -2.52
C LYS A 145 13.39 -8.21 -1.03
N GLY A 146 12.31 -7.82 -0.37
CA GLY A 146 12.30 -7.56 1.07
C GLY A 146 10.96 -7.90 1.69
N LYS A 147 10.87 -7.76 3.00
CA LYS A 147 9.59 -7.82 3.70
C LYS A 147 8.94 -6.45 3.57
N ALA A 148 7.71 -6.39 3.07
CA ALA A 148 6.90 -5.20 3.22
C ALA A 148 6.58 -5.03 4.70
N GLN A 149 6.92 -3.88 5.26
CA GLN A 149 6.66 -3.58 6.66
C GLN A 149 5.40 -2.76 6.80
N GLY A 150 4.74 -2.92 7.94
CA GLY A 150 3.64 -2.07 8.32
C GLY A 150 2.29 -2.75 8.37
N MET A 151 1.44 -2.15 9.17
CA MET A 151 0.05 -2.50 9.35
C MET A 151 -0.80 -1.27 9.11
N GLN A 152 -1.88 -1.43 8.38
CA GLN A 152 -2.81 -0.37 8.04
C GLN A 152 -4.21 -0.75 8.51
N LEU A 153 -4.92 0.22 9.05
CA LEU A 153 -6.31 0.08 9.47
C LEU A 153 -7.10 1.28 8.96
N GLY A 154 -8.28 1.04 8.42
CA GLY A 154 -9.13 2.14 7.97
C GLY A 154 -10.58 1.75 7.71
N PRO A 155 -11.49 2.73 7.88
CA PRO A 155 -12.87 2.59 7.41
C PRO A 155 -12.92 2.54 5.89
N SER A 156 -13.88 1.80 5.38
CA SER A 156 -14.07 1.62 3.95
C SER A 156 -15.55 1.67 3.57
N PHE A 157 -15.78 2.11 2.34
CA PHE A 157 -17.06 2.11 1.69
C PHE A 157 -16.92 1.55 0.27
N GLY A 158 -17.84 0.69 -0.15
CA GLY A 158 -17.82 0.05 -1.46
C GLY A 158 -19.18 0.01 -2.12
N LEU A 159 -19.14 -0.09 -3.45
CA LEU A 159 -20.28 -0.39 -4.30
C LEU A 159 -19.92 -1.60 -5.14
N GLY A 160 -20.71 -2.66 -5.02
CA GLY A 160 -20.40 -3.93 -5.65
C GLY A 160 -21.57 -4.57 -6.35
N ALA A 161 -21.21 -5.48 -7.26
CA ALA A 161 -22.12 -6.39 -7.92
C ALA A 161 -21.72 -7.83 -7.59
N GLU A 162 -22.70 -8.69 -7.45
CA GLU A 162 -22.49 -10.13 -7.28
C GLU A 162 -23.23 -10.93 -8.33
N TYR A 163 -22.60 -12.03 -8.74
CA TYR A 163 -23.22 -13.06 -9.58
C TYR A 163 -23.28 -14.37 -8.80
N ARG A 164 -24.49 -14.86 -8.51
CA ARG A 164 -24.72 -16.11 -7.77
C ARG A 164 -24.61 -17.32 -8.69
N ILE A 165 -23.58 -18.13 -8.47
CA ILE A 165 -23.38 -19.40 -9.17
C ILE A 165 -24.44 -20.39 -8.69
N ASN A 166 -24.61 -20.46 -7.37
CA ASN A 166 -25.62 -21.26 -6.68
C ASN A 166 -26.06 -20.58 -5.37
N GLN A 167 -26.77 -21.27 -4.50
CA GLN A 167 -27.24 -20.72 -3.23
C GLN A 167 -26.11 -20.40 -2.25
N THR A 168 -24.97 -21.09 -2.38
CA THR A 168 -23.84 -20.99 -1.44
C THR A 168 -22.73 -20.10 -1.98
N TRP A 169 -22.46 -20.12 -3.29
CA TRP A 169 -21.33 -19.44 -3.88
C TRP A 169 -21.72 -18.34 -4.85
N SER A 170 -21.07 -17.21 -4.73
CA SER A 170 -21.16 -16.10 -5.67
C SER A 170 -19.78 -15.54 -6.01
N LEU A 171 -19.68 -14.94 -7.18
CA LEU A 171 -18.56 -14.08 -7.57
C LEU A 171 -18.95 -12.64 -7.29
N PHE A 172 -18.00 -11.83 -6.89
CA PHE A 172 -18.26 -10.40 -6.70
C PHE A 172 -17.19 -9.55 -7.39
N VAL A 173 -17.60 -8.38 -7.80
CA VAL A 173 -16.76 -7.26 -8.18
C VAL A 173 -17.22 -6.03 -7.40
N GLU A 174 -16.28 -5.31 -6.82
CA GLU A 174 -16.59 -4.17 -5.97
C GLU A 174 -15.55 -3.06 -6.16
N THR A 175 -16.03 -1.84 -6.38
CA THR A 175 -15.20 -0.65 -6.25
C THR A 175 -15.28 -0.18 -4.82
N ARG A 176 -14.13 -0.02 -4.19
CA ARG A 176 -14.01 0.32 -2.77
C ARG A 176 -13.14 1.53 -2.57
N VAL A 177 -13.54 2.38 -1.63
CA VAL A 177 -12.76 3.52 -1.16
C VAL A 177 -12.43 3.28 0.30
N THR A 178 -11.14 3.35 0.66
CA THR A 178 -10.67 3.16 2.03
C THR A 178 -9.86 4.37 2.48
N SER A 179 -10.15 4.86 3.69
CA SER A 179 -9.38 5.90 4.35
C SER A 179 -8.46 5.26 5.39
N TRP A 180 -7.16 5.28 5.15
CA TRP A 180 -6.18 4.64 6.04
C TRP A 180 -5.83 5.56 7.20
N LEU A 181 -6.40 5.31 8.38
CA LEU A 181 -6.24 6.14 9.60
C LEU A 181 -4.98 5.76 10.40
N VAL A 182 -4.62 4.49 10.38
CA VAL A 182 -3.47 3.97 11.12
C VAL A 182 -2.48 3.36 10.13
N ASN A 183 -1.29 3.93 10.09
CA ASN A 183 -0.18 3.46 9.26
C ASN A 183 1.06 3.29 10.15
N VAL A 184 1.25 2.11 10.71
CA VAL A 184 2.40 1.81 11.58
C VAL A 184 3.51 1.20 10.72
N ASN A 185 4.69 1.84 10.73
CA ASN A 185 5.90 1.36 10.03
C ASN A 185 5.70 1.04 8.54
N VAL A 186 4.83 1.80 7.87
CA VAL A 186 4.60 1.62 6.44
C VAL A 186 5.57 2.47 5.65
N GLN A 187 6.30 1.86 4.72
CA GLN A 187 7.10 2.61 3.76
C GLN A 187 6.22 3.54 2.95
N LYS A 188 6.77 4.68 2.49
CA LYS A 188 6.05 5.64 1.64
C LYS A 188 5.50 4.92 0.41
N ASN A 189 4.20 4.72 0.38
CA ASN A 189 3.46 4.17 -0.74
C ASN A 189 2.28 5.08 -1.07
N ILE A 190 1.52 4.73 -2.08
CA ILE A 190 0.35 5.51 -2.54
C ILE A 190 -0.66 5.79 -1.41
N ARG A 191 -0.84 4.86 -0.48
CA ARG A 191 -1.80 4.95 0.63
C ARG A 191 -1.39 5.96 1.70
N ASN A 192 -0.09 6.30 1.77
CA ASN A 192 0.42 7.32 2.69
C ASN A 192 0.36 8.73 2.10
N GLN A 193 0.34 8.84 0.78
CA GLN A 193 0.31 10.13 0.09
C GLN A 193 -1.13 10.59 -0.20
N GLN A 194 -2.04 9.65 -0.37
CA GLN A 194 -3.45 9.96 -0.60
C GLN A 194 -4.30 9.25 0.46
N VAL A 195 -5.00 10.05 1.25
CA VAL A 195 -5.84 9.57 2.36
C VAL A 195 -6.98 8.68 1.86
N VAL A 196 -7.39 8.85 0.60
CA VAL A 196 -8.51 8.16 -0.02
C VAL A 196 -8.09 7.64 -1.39
N TRP A 197 -8.16 6.35 -1.59
CA TRP A 197 -7.84 5.73 -2.88
C TRP A 197 -8.86 4.65 -3.25
N PRO A 198 -9.41 4.70 -4.48
CA PRO A 198 -10.28 3.66 -4.97
C PRO A 198 -9.49 2.39 -5.32
N THR A 199 -10.02 1.24 -4.93
CA THR A 199 -9.53 -0.09 -5.31
C THR A 199 -10.60 -0.84 -6.07
N LEU A 200 -10.19 -1.79 -6.91
CA LEU A 200 -11.06 -2.76 -7.52
C LEU A 200 -10.83 -4.10 -6.84
N ASP A 201 -11.86 -4.58 -6.16
CA ASP A 201 -11.87 -5.84 -5.44
C ASP A 201 -12.61 -6.89 -6.27
N LEU A 202 -11.99 -8.05 -6.46
CA LEU A 202 -12.59 -9.21 -7.09
C LEU A 202 -12.51 -10.40 -6.15
N GLY A 203 -13.50 -11.29 -6.20
CA GLY A 203 -13.39 -12.47 -5.36
C GLY A 203 -14.59 -13.39 -5.39
N VAL A 204 -14.50 -14.34 -4.46
CA VAL A 204 -15.52 -15.36 -4.22
C VAL A 204 -16.17 -15.10 -2.88
N ARG A 205 -17.49 -15.25 -2.82
CA ARG A 205 -18.29 -15.08 -1.62
C ARG A 205 -19.00 -16.39 -1.29
N LEU A 206 -18.87 -16.81 -0.04
CA LEU A 206 -19.62 -17.91 0.56
C LEU A 206 -20.83 -17.31 1.29
N ASN A 207 -22.03 -17.60 0.81
CA ASN A 207 -23.28 -17.15 1.42
C ASN A 207 -23.72 -18.17 2.50
N LEU A 208 -23.75 -17.71 3.73
CA LEU A 208 -24.19 -18.46 4.91
C LEU A 208 -25.62 -18.03 5.22
N GLN A 209 -26.52 -19.00 5.33
CA GLN A 209 -27.92 -18.77 5.68
C GLN A 209 -28.16 -18.99 7.16
#